data_68c3f751a916007238c4d376a56d1dd2
#
_entry.id   68c3f751a916007238c4d376a56d1dd2
#
_cell.length_a   1.000
_cell.length_b   1.000
_cell.length_c   1.000
_cell.angle_alpha   90.00
_cell.angle_beta   90.00
_cell.angle_gamma   90.00
#
_symmetry.space_group_name_H-M   'P 1'
#
loop_
_entity.id
_entity.type
_entity.pdbx_description
1 polymer ?
#
loop_
_entity_poly.entity_id
_entity_poly.type
_entity_poly.pdbx_seq_one_letter_code
_entity_poly.pdbx_strand_id
1 'polypeptide(L)'
;PNGTEGSVWQAGMGMAADGAGNIYAMSGNGTFDADTGGKDYSNSMLKLRPVPGTLSVVDYFTPYNQDVLNEHDTDLGASGPLLVPGTTLILGGGKNGWLYMTHREALGHIHAGADTQIAQSFQMTPGNIHGAPVYWNGPRGPQVYVWPEFDHLKAMKLAGGKLTESPASQSEVTVPDGMPGGFLSVSANGNKAGTGIVWSCTPYNANANWETVPGIVRAYDASDLGHLLWDSKQNAGRDDVGMFAKFCPPTIINGRVYVPTFSNQLQVYGLLAQPVAQKAASR
;
A
#
# COMPACT_ATOMS: atom_id res chain seq x y z
N PRO A 1 9.10 -13.77 -21.38
CA PRO A 1 7.71 -14.25 -21.32
C PRO A 1 7.19 -14.50 -22.74
N ASN A 2 6.36 -15.51 -22.88
CA ASN A 2 5.71 -15.90 -24.13
C ASN A 2 4.23 -16.25 -23.94
N GLY A 3 3.75 -16.12 -22.72
CA GLY A 3 2.35 -16.26 -22.33
C GLY A 3 1.51 -15.02 -22.56
N THR A 4 0.33 -14.98 -21.96
CA THR A 4 -0.63 -13.88 -22.01
C THR A 4 -0.82 -13.25 -20.65
N GLU A 5 -1.22 -11.97 -20.62
CA GLU A 5 -1.49 -11.20 -19.40
C GLU A 5 -0.23 -11.04 -18.51
N GLY A 6 -0.33 -11.18 -17.19
CA GLY A 6 0.83 -11.12 -16.28
C GLY A 6 1.43 -9.72 -16.13
N SER A 7 0.63 -8.67 -16.22
CA SER A 7 1.10 -7.29 -16.14
C SER A 7 1.54 -6.88 -14.72
N VAL A 8 2.50 -5.97 -14.62
CA VAL A 8 2.87 -5.28 -13.38
C VAL A 8 2.10 -3.97 -13.34
N TRP A 9 0.89 -3.97 -12.78
CA TRP A 9 0.04 -2.78 -12.70
C TRP A 9 -0.04 -2.18 -11.29
N GLN A 10 0.04 -3.00 -10.25
CA GLN A 10 0.17 -2.64 -8.83
C GLN A 10 -0.75 -1.48 -8.36
N ALA A 11 -1.89 -1.28 -9.01
CA ALA A 11 -2.82 -0.18 -8.75
C ALA A 11 -2.10 1.18 -8.63
N GLY A 12 -1.15 1.47 -9.51
CA GLY A 12 -0.40 2.71 -9.50
C GLY A 12 0.66 2.83 -8.40
N MET A 13 0.84 1.81 -7.56
CA MET A 13 1.90 1.78 -6.56
C MET A 13 3.26 1.49 -7.21
N GLY A 14 4.31 2.13 -6.68
CA GLY A 14 5.66 1.95 -7.22
C GLY A 14 6.25 0.57 -6.93
N MET A 15 7.17 0.13 -7.78
CA MET A 15 8.08 -0.96 -7.46
C MET A 15 9.01 -0.55 -6.33
N ALA A 16 9.48 -1.52 -5.54
CA ALA A 16 10.46 -1.28 -4.49
C ALA A 16 11.88 -1.63 -4.97
N ALA A 17 12.90 -1.00 -4.39
CA ALA A 17 14.30 -1.30 -4.69
C ALA A 17 15.12 -1.44 -3.40
N ASP A 18 16.07 -2.37 -3.39
CA ASP A 18 17.02 -2.54 -2.28
C ASP A 18 18.35 -1.83 -2.53
N GLY A 19 19.19 -1.75 -1.49
CA GLY A 19 20.50 -1.13 -1.57
C GLY A 19 21.52 -1.85 -2.48
N ALA A 20 21.22 -3.07 -2.93
CA ALA A 20 22.02 -3.83 -3.87
C ALA A 20 21.56 -3.60 -5.34
N GLY A 21 20.54 -2.76 -5.54
CA GLY A 21 20.01 -2.42 -6.86
C GLY A 21 19.05 -3.47 -7.43
N ASN A 22 18.58 -4.44 -6.64
CA ASN A 22 17.48 -5.30 -7.07
C ASN A 22 16.16 -4.53 -6.99
N ILE A 23 15.27 -4.81 -7.94
CA ILE A 23 13.93 -4.23 -8.05
C ILE A 23 12.92 -5.33 -7.70
N TYR A 24 11.90 -4.95 -6.94
CA TYR A 24 10.81 -5.86 -6.56
C TYR A 24 9.50 -5.36 -7.12
N ALA A 25 8.75 -6.27 -7.74
CA ALA A 25 7.45 -6.01 -8.35
C ALA A 25 6.48 -7.14 -8.05
N MET A 26 5.19 -6.88 -8.24
CA MET A 26 4.13 -7.89 -8.14
C MET A 26 3.37 -7.94 -9.46
N SER A 27 3.23 -9.13 -10.04
CA SER A 27 2.50 -9.36 -11.28
C SER A 27 1.06 -9.80 -11.01
N GLY A 28 0.17 -9.44 -11.92
CA GLY A 28 -1.24 -9.84 -11.91
C GLY A 28 -1.47 -11.19 -12.60
N ASN A 29 -2.74 -11.45 -12.88
CA ASN A 29 -3.22 -12.67 -13.55
C ASN A 29 -2.55 -12.92 -14.88
N GLY A 30 -2.48 -14.19 -15.30
CA GLY A 30 -1.94 -14.58 -16.58
C GLY A 30 -1.30 -15.96 -16.57
N THR A 31 -0.49 -16.24 -17.56
CA THR A 31 0.23 -17.49 -17.70
C THR A 31 1.30 -17.63 -16.61
N PHE A 32 1.40 -18.82 -16.03
CA PHE A 32 2.47 -19.19 -15.10
C PHE A 32 3.08 -20.52 -15.52
N ASP A 33 4.39 -20.54 -15.76
CA ASP A 33 5.16 -21.74 -16.13
C ASP A 33 6.58 -21.75 -15.54
N ALA A 34 6.84 -20.81 -14.62
CA ALA A 34 8.16 -20.64 -14.01
C ALA A 34 8.61 -21.86 -13.17
N ASP A 35 7.68 -22.62 -12.61
CA ASP A 35 7.94 -23.85 -11.86
C ASP A 35 8.43 -25.01 -12.73
N THR A 36 8.13 -24.98 -14.02
CA THR A 36 8.55 -25.97 -15.01
C THR A 36 9.70 -25.48 -15.89
N GLY A 37 10.32 -24.35 -15.54
CA GLY A 37 11.45 -23.77 -16.23
C GLY A 37 11.09 -22.80 -17.37
N GLY A 38 9.81 -22.38 -17.42
CA GLY A 38 9.36 -21.33 -18.32
C GLY A 38 9.73 -19.92 -17.85
N LYS A 39 9.16 -18.90 -18.48
CA LYS A 39 9.50 -17.47 -18.24
C LYS A 39 8.26 -16.61 -17.96
N ASP A 40 7.14 -17.22 -17.66
CA ASP A 40 5.90 -16.55 -17.35
C ASP A 40 5.62 -16.63 -15.85
N TYR A 41 5.46 -15.47 -15.22
CA TYR A 41 5.42 -15.26 -13.77
C TYR A 41 4.16 -14.50 -13.34
N SER A 42 2.98 -14.97 -13.73
CA SER A 42 1.74 -14.34 -13.24
C SER A 42 1.53 -14.57 -11.75
N ASN A 43 0.75 -13.69 -11.12
CA ASN A 43 0.43 -13.73 -9.70
C ASN A 43 1.65 -13.97 -8.80
N SER A 44 2.75 -13.28 -9.09
CA SER A 44 4.04 -13.49 -8.42
C SER A 44 4.60 -12.21 -7.82
N MET A 45 5.29 -12.35 -6.70
CA MET A 45 6.24 -11.35 -6.21
C MET A 45 7.60 -11.65 -6.86
N LEU A 46 8.13 -10.68 -7.58
CA LEU A 46 9.33 -10.83 -8.41
C LEU A 46 10.51 -10.06 -7.82
N LYS A 47 11.69 -10.69 -7.84
CA LYS A 47 12.97 -10.01 -7.65
C LYS A 47 13.68 -9.90 -8.99
N LEU A 48 13.87 -8.67 -9.43
CA LEU A 48 14.45 -8.34 -10.71
C LEU A 48 15.84 -7.76 -10.52
N ARG A 49 16.77 -8.13 -11.38
CA ARG A 49 18.11 -7.54 -11.41
C ARG A 49 18.35 -6.84 -12.74
N PRO A 50 18.71 -5.54 -12.72
CA PRO A 50 19.18 -4.88 -13.92
C PRO A 50 20.45 -5.54 -14.47
N VAL A 51 20.43 -5.87 -15.75
CA VAL A 51 21.58 -6.35 -16.51
C VAL A 51 21.66 -5.55 -17.81
N PRO A 52 22.82 -5.51 -18.53
CA PRO A 52 22.92 -4.74 -19.75
C PRO A 52 21.78 -5.03 -20.74
N GLY A 53 20.97 -4.01 -21.04
CA GLY A 53 19.88 -4.07 -22.00
C GLY A 53 18.57 -4.70 -21.52
N THR A 54 18.46 -5.23 -20.27
CA THR A 54 17.24 -5.86 -19.79
C THR A 54 17.15 -5.95 -18.27
N LEU A 55 16.00 -6.45 -17.78
CA LEU A 55 15.78 -6.90 -16.41
C LEU A 55 15.69 -8.43 -16.39
N SER A 56 16.43 -9.08 -15.51
CA SER A 56 16.34 -10.53 -15.29
C SER A 56 15.60 -10.85 -14.03
N VAL A 57 14.62 -11.76 -14.08
CA VAL A 57 14.05 -12.38 -12.87
C VAL A 57 15.13 -13.25 -12.26
N VAL A 58 15.51 -12.96 -11.02
CA VAL A 58 16.55 -13.70 -10.29
C VAL A 58 15.97 -14.50 -9.12
N ASP A 59 14.74 -14.21 -8.72
CA ASP A 59 14.00 -14.96 -7.71
C ASP A 59 12.51 -14.58 -7.77
N TYR A 60 11.63 -15.42 -7.25
CA TYR A 60 10.19 -15.16 -7.20
C TYR A 60 9.51 -15.92 -6.06
N PHE A 61 8.31 -15.43 -5.68
CA PHE A 61 7.33 -16.15 -4.89
C PHE A 61 6.01 -16.14 -5.63
N THR A 62 5.34 -17.29 -5.70
CA THR A 62 3.99 -17.42 -6.26
C THR A 62 3.15 -18.20 -5.25
N PRO A 63 1.94 -17.74 -4.90
CA PRO A 63 1.04 -18.49 -4.03
C PRO A 63 0.72 -19.88 -4.58
N TYR A 64 0.59 -20.87 -3.68
CA TYR A 64 0.35 -22.27 -4.03
C TYR A 64 -0.89 -22.49 -4.91
N ASN A 65 -1.87 -21.60 -4.82
CA ASN A 65 -3.14 -21.64 -5.54
C ASN A 65 -3.23 -20.63 -6.68
N GLN A 66 -2.10 -20.36 -7.33
CA GLN A 66 -1.98 -19.38 -8.41
C GLN A 66 -3.01 -19.59 -9.53
N ASP A 67 -3.27 -20.84 -9.92
CA ASP A 67 -4.25 -21.23 -10.92
C ASP A 67 -5.68 -20.78 -10.54
N VAL A 68 -6.08 -20.99 -9.27
CA VAL A 68 -7.37 -20.54 -8.74
C VAL A 68 -7.44 -19.01 -8.71
N LEU A 69 -6.36 -18.32 -8.31
CA LEU A 69 -6.29 -16.85 -8.33
C LEU A 69 -6.49 -16.31 -9.75
N ASN A 70 -5.86 -16.95 -10.72
CA ASN A 70 -5.96 -16.59 -12.13
C ASN A 70 -7.38 -16.80 -12.69
N GLU A 71 -8.02 -17.95 -12.37
CA GLU A 71 -9.37 -18.26 -12.81
C GLU A 71 -10.42 -17.26 -12.31
N HIS A 72 -10.24 -16.71 -11.10
CA HIS A 72 -11.20 -15.81 -10.45
C HIS A 72 -10.83 -14.32 -10.54
N ASP A 73 -9.91 -13.92 -11.39
CA ASP A 73 -9.44 -12.53 -11.52
C ASP A 73 -8.95 -11.95 -10.17
N THR A 74 -8.25 -12.76 -9.39
CA THR A 74 -7.81 -12.43 -8.04
C THR A 74 -6.33 -12.05 -8.02
N ASP A 75 -5.98 -10.99 -8.76
CA ASP A 75 -4.59 -10.53 -8.92
C ASP A 75 -3.83 -10.37 -7.60
N LEU A 76 -2.71 -11.07 -7.45
CA LEU A 76 -1.71 -10.73 -6.44
C LEU A 76 -1.11 -9.34 -6.70
N GLY A 77 -0.86 -9.03 -7.96
CA GLY A 77 -0.32 -7.75 -8.40
C GLY A 77 -1.29 -6.57 -8.37
N ALA A 78 -2.45 -6.69 -7.72
CA ALA A 78 -3.32 -5.55 -7.42
C ALA A 78 -2.69 -4.59 -6.39
N SER A 79 -1.77 -5.06 -5.58
CA SER A 79 -1.00 -4.27 -4.60
C SER A 79 0.47 -4.19 -5.01
N GLY A 80 1.23 -3.28 -4.40
CA GLY A 80 2.68 -3.18 -4.58
C GLY A 80 3.46 -3.77 -3.41
N PRO A 81 4.75 -4.09 -3.61
CA PRO A 81 5.59 -4.66 -2.57
C PRO A 81 6.09 -3.61 -1.57
N LEU A 82 6.14 -3.95 -0.29
CA LEU A 82 6.81 -3.21 0.77
C LEU A 82 8.08 -3.95 1.21
N LEU A 83 9.25 -3.34 1.02
CA LEU A 83 10.48 -3.75 1.70
C LEU A 83 10.47 -3.19 3.13
N VAL A 84 10.50 -4.06 4.13
CA VAL A 84 10.52 -3.61 5.54
C VAL A 84 11.92 -3.12 5.91
N PRO A 85 12.09 -1.82 6.23
CA PRO A 85 13.39 -1.25 6.54
C PRO A 85 14.09 -1.94 7.71
N GLY A 86 15.40 -2.15 7.60
CA GLY A 86 16.22 -2.78 8.64
C GLY A 86 16.03 -4.30 8.78
N THR A 87 15.30 -4.93 7.86
CA THR A 87 15.07 -6.39 7.84
C THR A 87 15.31 -6.98 6.46
N THR A 88 15.19 -8.30 6.34
CA THR A 88 15.16 -9.00 5.05
C THR A 88 13.73 -9.17 4.52
N LEU A 89 12.73 -8.73 5.26
CA LEU A 89 11.33 -8.98 4.92
C LEU A 89 10.84 -8.10 3.77
N ILE A 90 10.03 -8.72 2.93
CA ILE A 90 9.22 -8.09 1.91
C ILE A 90 7.80 -8.63 2.03
N LEU A 91 6.81 -7.77 1.86
CA LEU A 91 5.41 -8.17 1.90
C LEU A 91 4.57 -7.41 0.87
N GLY A 92 3.44 -8.00 0.51
CA GLY A 92 2.40 -7.43 -0.33
C GLY A 92 1.10 -8.20 -0.17
N GLY A 93 0.04 -7.65 -0.68
CA GLY A 93 -1.28 -8.29 -0.67
C GLY A 93 -1.85 -8.39 -2.08
N GLY A 94 -3.08 -8.85 -2.20
CA GLY A 94 -3.76 -8.96 -3.49
C GLY A 94 -5.28 -8.93 -3.36
N LYS A 95 -5.99 -9.13 -4.48
CA LYS A 95 -7.46 -9.15 -4.52
C LYS A 95 -8.09 -10.25 -3.68
N ASN A 96 -7.35 -11.29 -3.32
CA ASN A 96 -7.83 -12.34 -2.42
C ASN A 96 -7.88 -11.92 -0.94
N GLY A 97 -7.47 -10.70 -0.60
CA GLY A 97 -7.44 -10.17 0.76
C GLY A 97 -6.35 -10.76 1.66
N TRP A 98 -5.41 -11.51 1.10
CA TRP A 98 -4.29 -12.09 1.82
C TRP A 98 -3.07 -11.17 1.80
N LEU A 99 -2.33 -11.16 2.91
CA LEU A 99 -0.96 -10.65 2.97
C LEU A 99 0.02 -11.83 2.91
N TYR A 100 1.03 -11.67 2.05
CA TYR A 100 2.14 -12.61 1.90
C TYR A 100 3.42 -11.92 2.31
N MET A 101 4.18 -12.53 3.19
CA MET A 101 5.45 -12.01 3.68
C MET A 101 6.55 -13.05 3.51
N THR A 102 7.62 -12.67 2.83
CA THR A 102 8.76 -13.53 2.56
C THR A 102 10.08 -12.81 2.82
N HIS A 103 11.19 -13.51 2.63
CA HIS A 103 12.53 -12.93 2.73
C HIS A 103 13.06 -12.57 1.34
N ARG A 104 13.51 -11.33 1.14
CA ARG A 104 14.09 -10.85 -0.13
C ARG A 104 15.37 -11.56 -0.55
N GLU A 105 15.96 -12.36 0.34
CA GLU A 105 17.15 -13.19 0.07
C GLU A 105 16.76 -14.53 -0.56
N ALA A 106 15.55 -15.04 -0.24
CA ALA A 106 14.97 -16.24 -0.79
C ALA A 106 13.45 -16.07 -0.77
N LEU A 107 12.85 -15.72 -1.92
CA LEU A 107 11.41 -15.46 -2.03
C LEU A 107 10.58 -16.73 -1.84
N GLY A 108 11.12 -17.91 -2.17
CA GLY A 108 10.54 -19.21 -1.81
C GLY A 108 9.87 -19.96 -2.95
N HIS A 109 9.72 -19.36 -4.12
CA HIS A 109 9.07 -19.93 -5.30
C HIS A 109 7.61 -20.35 -5.04
N ILE A 110 7.10 -21.35 -5.76
CA ILE A 110 5.80 -21.96 -5.51
C ILE A 110 6.01 -23.32 -4.83
N HIS A 111 5.15 -23.64 -3.84
CA HIS A 111 5.08 -24.97 -3.23
C HIS A 111 3.69 -25.57 -3.43
N ALA A 112 3.62 -26.85 -3.66
CA ALA A 112 2.33 -27.52 -3.81
C ALA A 112 1.55 -27.57 -2.47
N GLY A 113 0.30 -27.16 -2.50
CA GLY A 113 -0.66 -27.35 -1.42
C GLY A 113 -0.66 -26.30 -0.32
N ALA A 114 0.42 -25.56 -0.07
CA ALA A 114 0.45 -24.49 0.94
C ALA A 114 1.73 -23.63 0.82
N ASP A 115 1.64 -22.37 1.27
CA ASP A 115 2.75 -21.41 1.27
C ASP A 115 3.64 -21.53 2.52
N THR A 116 4.15 -22.75 2.79
CA THR A 116 4.96 -23.03 4.00
C THR A 116 6.41 -22.56 3.90
N GLN A 117 6.87 -22.18 2.72
CA GLN A 117 8.24 -21.74 2.41
C GLN A 117 8.48 -20.26 2.71
N ILE A 118 7.45 -19.49 2.98
CA ILE A 118 7.55 -18.05 3.27
C ILE A 118 7.42 -17.76 4.78
N ALA A 119 7.74 -16.54 5.16
CA ALA A 119 7.72 -16.13 6.58
C ALA A 119 6.30 -16.17 7.17
N GLN A 120 5.31 -15.71 6.42
CA GLN A 120 3.90 -15.70 6.83
C GLN A 120 2.97 -15.46 5.63
N SER A 121 1.79 -16.10 5.64
CA SER A 121 0.63 -15.69 4.84
C SER A 121 -0.62 -15.82 5.71
N PHE A 122 -1.55 -14.88 5.60
CA PHE A 122 -2.84 -14.93 6.28
C PHE A 122 -3.85 -14.03 5.58
N GLN A 123 -5.12 -14.38 5.72
CA GLN A 123 -6.23 -13.55 5.23
C GLN A 123 -6.45 -12.38 6.19
N MET A 124 -6.14 -11.18 5.73
CA MET A 124 -6.27 -9.94 6.49
C MET A 124 -7.69 -9.37 6.43
N THR A 125 -8.38 -9.60 5.31
CA THR A 125 -9.68 -9.01 4.99
C THR A 125 -10.44 -9.93 4.03
N PRO A 126 -11.79 -9.90 4.01
CA PRO A 126 -12.57 -10.52 2.93
C PRO A 126 -12.55 -9.68 1.64
N GLY A 127 -12.16 -8.39 1.71
CA GLY A 127 -12.11 -7.48 0.57
C GLY A 127 -10.75 -7.48 -0.13
N ASN A 128 -10.67 -6.77 -1.25
CA ASN A 128 -9.44 -6.68 -2.02
C ASN A 128 -8.42 -5.72 -1.40
N ILE A 129 -7.14 -6.00 -1.59
CA ILE A 129 -6.03 -5.10 -1.26
C ILE A 129 -5.46 -4.56 -2.56
N HIS A 130 -5.70 -3.27 -2.87
CA HIS A 130 -5.16 -2.59 -4.04
C HIS A 130 -4.01 -1.65 -3.70
N GLY A 131 -4.06 -0.94 -2.58
CA GLY A 131 -2.97 -0.08 -2.14
C GLY A 131 -1.81 -0.91 -1.55
N ALA A 132 -0.56 -0.51 -1.80
CA ALA A 132 0.57 -1.13 -1.12
C ALA A 132 0.54 -0.88 0.38
N PRO A 133 0.97 -1.85 1.20
CA PRO A 133 1.21 -1.62 2.61
C PRO A 133 2.23 -0.51 2.83
N VAL A 134 2.07 0.29 3.90
CA VAL A 134 3.06 1.28 4.31
C VAL A 134 3.57 0.97 5.72
N TYR A 135 4.76 1.47 6.06
CA TYR A 135 5.48 1.07 7.27
C TYR A 135 5.94 2.28 8.08
N TRP A 136 5.88 2.16 9.40
CA TRP A 136 6.55 3.06 10.32
C TRP A 136 7.07 2.31 11.55
N ASN A 137 8.32 2.58 11.93
CA ASN A 137 8.89 2.15 13.20
C ASN A 137 8.78 3.31 14.21
N GLY A 138 7.62 3.42 14.82
CA GLY A 138 7.30 4.48 15.76
C GLY A 138 7.60 4.09 17.22
N PRO A 139 7.15 4.90 18.19
CA PRO A 139 7.42 4.69 19.62
C PRO A 139 6.76 3.42 20.18
N ARG A 140 5.73 2.88 19.50
CA ARG A 140 5.08 1.61 19.86
C ARG A 140 5.71 0.40 19.16
N GLY A 141 6.84 0.59 18.46
CA GLY A 141 7.52 -0.40 17.64
C GLY A 141 7.03 -0.41 16.19
N PRO A 142 7.57 -1.35 15.38
CA PRO A 142 7.28 -1.40 13.95
C PRO A 142 5.84 -1.82 13.67
N GLN A 143 5.19 -1.09 12.77
CA GLN A 143 3.81 -1.34 12.32
C GLN A 143 3.71 -1.24 10.79
N VAL A 144 2.83 -2.05 10.23
CA VAL A 144 2.44 -2.04 8.82
C VAL A 144 0.98 -1.61 8.75
N TYR A 145 0.66 -0.69 7.84
CA TYR A 145 -0.67 -0.13 7.67
C TYR A 145 -1.22 -0.55 6.31
N VAL A 146 -2.48 -0.99 6.29
CA VAL A 146 -3.20 -1.39 5.07
C VAL A 146 -4.65 -0.94 5.18
N TRP A 147 -5.23 -0.45 4.09
CA TRP A 147 -6.65 -0.12 4.03
C TRP A 147 -7.33 -0.85 2.87
N PRO A 148 -7.85 -2.07 3.12
CA PRO A 148 -8.53 -2.87 2.10
C PRO A 148 -9.88 -2.29 1.71
N GLU A 149 -10.49 -2.84 0.67
CA GLU A 149 -11.90 -2.60 0.33
C GLU A 149 -12.82 -3.13 1.43
N PHE A 150 -13.96 -2.46 1.63
CA PHE A 150 -15.03 -2.82 2.58
C PHE A 150 -14.59 -2.92 4.03
N ASP A 151 -13.43 -2.39 4.38
CA ASP A 151 -12.81 -2.63 5.67
C ASP A 151 -12.25 -1.33 6.28
N HIS A 152 -11.74 -1.41 7.50
CA HIS A 152 -11.06 -0.35 8.22
C HIS A 152 -9.61 -0.18 7.75
N LEU A 153 -9.06 1.01 7.90
CA LEU A 153 -7.60 1.18 7.94
C LEU A 153 -7.05 0.45 9.16
N LYS A 154 -6.16 -0.51 8.96
CA LYS A 154 -5.62 -1.38 10.01
C LYS A 154 -4.12 -1.18 10.19
N ALA A 155 -3.67 -1.17 11.44
CA ALA A 155 -2.26 -1.21 11.83
C ALA A 155 -1.92 -2.59 12.38
N MET A 156 -1.04 -3.33 11.70
CA MET A 156 -0.57 -4.64 12.11
C MET A 156 0.82 -4.48 12.74
N LYS A 157 1.00 -4.99 13.97
CA LYS A 157 2.30 -4.91 14.65
C LYS A 157 3.27 -5.96 14.08
N LEU A 158 4.48 -5.55 13.76
CA LEU A 158 5.54 -6.47 13.36
C LEU A 158 6.40 -6.82 14.57
N ALA A 159 6.43 -8.09 14.95
CA ALA A 159 7.20 -8.59 16.08
C ALA A 159 7.74 -10.00 15.77
N GLY A 160 9.01 -10.26 16.10
CA GLY A 160 9.64 -11.57 15.86
C GLY A 160 9.61 -12.01 14.39
N GLY A 161 9.63 -11.08 13.44
CA GLY A 161 9.58 -11.37 12.01
C GLY A 161 8.19 -11.73 11.47
N LYS A 162 7.13 -11.51 12.25
CA LYS A 162 5.74 -11.78 11.87
C LYS A 162 4.83 -10.59 12.18
N LEU A 163 3.80 -10.41 11.38
CA LEU A 163 2.70 -9.48 11.65
C LEU A 163 1.69 -10.12 12.61
N THR A 164 1.10 -9.31 13.48
CA THR A 164 -0.09 -9.75 14.21
C THR A 164 -1.25 -9.95 13.21
N GLU A 165 -2.02 -11.02 13.37
CA GLU A 165 -3.20 -11.27 12.51
C GLU A 165 -4.39 -10.42 12.92
N SER A 166 -4.43 -9.97 14.18
CA SER A 166 -5.38 -8.96 14.65
C SER A 166 -4.72 -7.58 14.65
N PRO A 167 -5.44 -6.52 14.26
CA PRO A 167 -4.89 -5.17 14.22
C PRO A 167 -4.57 -4.66 15.64
N ALA A 168 -3.45 -3.96 15.78
CA ALA A 168 -3.08 -3.26 17.01
C ALA A 168 -3.93 -1.99 17.23
N SER A 169 -4.36 -1.36 16.14
CA SER A 169 -5.40 -0.32 16.09
C SER A 169 -6.02 -0.27 14.69
N GLN A 170 -7.20 0.33 14.59
CA GLN A 170 -7.89 0.52 13.32
C GLN A 170 -8.71 1.82 13.32
N SER A 171 -9.04 2.32 12.14
CA SER A 171 -9.90 3.49 11.97
C SER A 171 -11.34 3.18 12.44
N GLU A 172 -12.08 4.22 12.87
CA GLU A 172 -13.51 4.07 13.13
C GLU A 172 -14.33 3.92 11.85
N VAL A 173 -13.87 4.52 10.75
CA VAL A 173 -14.56 4.49 9.45
C VAL A 173 -14.04 3.37 8.58
N THR A 174 -14.94 2.82 7.76
CA THR A 174 -14.64 1.96 6.62
C THR A 174 -14.58 2.78 5.33
N VAL A 175 -13.96 2.26 4.28
CA VAL A 175 -14.14 2.83 2.93
C VAL A 175 -15.54 2.51 2.42
N PRO A 176 -16.11 3.36 1.52
CA PRO A 176 -17.33 3.03 0.81
C PRO A 176 -17.20 1.72 0.02
N ASP A 177 -18.34 1.11 -0.29
CA ASP A 177 -18.41 -0.07 -1.14
C ASP A 177 -17.73 0.15 -2.49
N GLY A 178 -17.11 -0.90 -3.00
CA GLY A 178 -16.43 -0.91 -4.30
C GLY A 178 -14.93 -0.62 -4.20
N MET A 179 -14.34 -0.61 -5.38
CA MET A 179 -12.90 -0.39 -5.57
C MET A 179 -12.53 1.07 -5.30
N PRO A 180 -11.35 1.38 -4.75
CA PRO A 180 -10.22 0.47 -4.57
C PRO A 180 -9.77 0.27 -3.11
N GLY A 181 -10.49 0.66 -2.11
CA GLY A 181 -9.97 0.79 -0.76
C GLY A 181 -9.18 2.09 -0.58
N GLY A 182 -8.21 2.13 0.33
CA GLY A 182 -7.41 3.32 0.64
C GLY A 182 -5.98 3.27 0.12
N PHE A 183 -5.53 4.39 -0.45
CA PHE A 183 -4.12 4.59 -0.84
C PHE A 183 -3.41 5.38 0.25
N LEU A 184 -2.28 4.86 0.71
CA LEU A 184 -1.63 5.30 1.92
C LEU A 184 -0.24 5.87 1.68
N SER A 185 0.15 6.80 2.57
CA SER A 185 1.53 7.23 2.77
C SER A 185 1.76 7.54 4.25
N VAL A 186 3.01 7.50 4.70
CA VAL A 186 3.36 7.83 6.09
C VAL A 186 4.36 8.97 6.12
N SER A 187 4.16 9.92 7.01
CA SER A 187 5.15 10.92 7.38
C SER A 187 5.45 10.88 8.87
N ALA A 188 6.70 11.07 9.25
CA ALA A 188 7.12 11.12 10.64
C ALA A 188 8.47 11.84 10.78
N ASN A 189 8.78 12.30 12.00
CA ASN A 189 10.13 12.73 12.38
C ASN A 189 10.87 11.54 13.03
N GLY A 190 11.37 10.61 12.19
CA GLY A 190 11.96 9.37 12.65
C GLY A 190 10.98 8.55 13.48
N ASN A 191 11.38 8.15 14.70
CA ASN A 191 10.54 7.42 15.65
C ASN A 191 9.96 8.29 16.78
N LYS A 192 10.03 9.63 16.63
CA LYS A 192 9.57 10.58 17.66
C LYS A 192 8.06 10.44 17.88
N ALA A 193 7.66 10.28 19.15
CA ALA A 193 6.24 10.21 19.55
C ALA A 193 5.45 11.46 19.11
N GLY A 194 4.20 11.27 18.68
CA GLY A 194 3.29 12.33 18.24
C GLY A 194 3.65 12.97 16.89
N THR A 195 4.53 12.34 16.09
CA THR A 195 4.91 12.87 14.77
C THR A 195 4.55 11.96 13.60
N GLY A 196 4.17 10.71 13.86
CA GLY A 196 3.75 9.77 12.83
C GLY A 196 2.33 10.05 12.37
N ILE A 197 2.15 10.22 11.07
CA ILE A 197 0.85 10.45 10.45
C ILE A 197 0.69 9.46 9.29
N VAL A 198 -0.39 8.69 9.31
CA VAL A 198 -0.83 7.91 8.15
C VAL A 198 -1.80 8.78 7.35
N TRP A 199 -1.40 9.12 6.14
CA TRP A 199 -2.20 9.84 5.16
C TRP A 199 -2.92 8.86 4.26
N SER A 200 -4.17 9.15 3.95
CA SER A 200 -4.96 8.33 3.03
C SER A 200 -5.75 9.18 2.06
N CYS A 201 -5.98 8.64 0.87
CA CYS A 201 -6.96 9.13 -0.09
C CYS A 201 -7.93 8.00 -0.42
N THR A 202 -9.24 8.28 -0.28
CA THR A 202 -10.31 7.30 -0.52
C THR A 202 -11.49 7.95 -1.24
N PRO A 203 -12.40 7.16 -1.87
CA PRO A 203 -13.72 7.65 -2.22
C PRO A 203 -14.47 8.20 -0.99
N TYR A 204 -15.37 9.14 -1.18
CA TYR A 204 -16.19 9.75 -0.13
C TYR A 204 -17.67 9.49 -0.38
N ASN A 205 -18.27 8.63 0.47
CA ASN A 205 -19.71 8.29 0.48
C ASN A 205 -20.27 7.83 -0.87
N ALA A 206 -19.43 7.25 -1.75
CA ALA A 206 -19.83 6.79 -3.06
C ALA A 206 -18.93 5.66 -3.56
N ASN A 207 -19.46 4.82 -4.46
CA ASN A 207 -18.73 3.72 -5.08
C ASN A 207 -17.93 4.24 -6.29
N ALA A 208 -16.59 4.11 -6.24
CA ALA A 208 -15.68 4.55 -7.30
C ALA A 208 -15.35 3.45 -8.32
N ASN A 209 -16.05 2.31 -8.31
CA ASN A 209 -15.71 1.19 -9.19
C ASN A 209 -15.78 1.59 -10.68
N TRP A 210 -16.91 2.17 -11.09
CA TRP A 210 -17.15 2.52 -12.49
C TRP A 210 -17.40 4.01 -12.73
N GLU A 211 -17.40 4.84 -11.67
CA GLU A 211 -17.75 6.24 -11.74
C GLU A 211 -16.69 7.14 -11.12
N THR A 212 -16.63 8.38 -11.59
CA THR A 212 -15.87 9.45 -10.94
C THR A 212 -16.69 9.99 -9.78
N VAL A 213 -16.20 9.86 -8.57
CA VAL A 213 -16.91 10.20 -7.32
C VAL A 213 -16.11 11.20 -6.49
N PRO A 214 -16.74 11.91 -5.53
CA PRO A 214 -16.00 12.76 -4.60
C PRO A 214 -14.93 11.99 -3.83
N GLY A 215 -13.83 12.65 -3.55
CA GLY A 215 -12.73 12.11 -2.73
C GLY A 215 -12.69 12.70 -1.33
N ILE A 216 -11.93 12.07 -0.46
CA ILE A 216 -11.54 12.59 0.85
C ILE A 216 -10.10 12.21 1.16
N VAL A 217 -9.35 13.17 1.70
CA VAL A 217 -8.02 12.93 2.28
C VAL A 217 -8.15 12.94 3.79
N ARG A 218 -7.53 11.96 4.46
CA ARG A 218 -7.51 11.86 5.92
C ARG A 218 -6.09 11.73 6.44
N ALA A 219 -5.87 12.25 7.64
CA ALA A 219 -4.64 12.12 8.41
C ALA A 219 -4.96 11.46 9.74
N TYR A 220 -4.36 10.30 10.01
CA TYR A 220 -4.53 9.55 11.25
C TYR A 220 -3.23 9.58 12.08
N ASP A 221 -3.36 9.55 13.40
CA ASP A 221 -2.21 9.26 14.27
C ASP A 221 -1.70 7.85 13.97
N ALA A 222 -0.47 7.74 13.47
CA ALA A 222 0.12 6.45 13.14
C ALA A 222 0.33 5.55 14.38
N SER A 223 0.35 6.10 15.59
CA SER A 223 0.41 5.33 16.82
C SER A 223 -0.94 4.74 17.23
N ASP A 224 -2.05 5.35 16.78
CA ASP A 224 -3.41 4.94 17.10
C ASP A 224 -4.39 5.40 16.01
N LEU A 225 -4.75 4.51 15.12
CA LEU A 225 -5.65 4.80 13.99
C LEU A 225 -7.10 5.13 14.39
N GLY A 226 -7.50 4.88 15.62
CA GLY A 226 -8.77 5.38 16.17
C GLY A 226 -8.78 6.91 16.29
N HIS A 227 -7.61 7.56 16.23
CA HIS A 227 -7.47 9.00 16.33
C HIS A 227 -7.30 9.64 14.93
N LEU A 228 -8.39 10.14 14.37
CA LEU A 228 -8.39 10.99 13.17
C LEU A 228 -7.91 12.40 13.57
N LEU A 229 -6.79 12.82 13.02
CA LEU A 229 -6.18 14.13 13.27
C LEU A 229 -6.84 15.23 12.42
N TRP A 230 -7.15 14.92 11.16
CA TRP A 230 -7.72 15.85 10.20
C TRP A 230 -8.31 15.12 8.99
N ASP A 231 -9.30 15.75 8.35
CA ASP A 231 -9.76 15.38 7.01
C ASP A 231 -10.10 16.59 6.15
N SER A 232 -10.15 16.40 4.83
CA SER A 232 -10.39 17.46 3.85
C SER A 232 -11.86 17.94 3.80
N LYS A 233 -12.76 17.34 4.57
CA LYS A 233 -14.18 17.74 4.64
C LYS A 233 -14.49 18.58 5.88
N GLN A 234 -13.60 18.63 6.89
CA GLN A 234 -13.79 19.46 8.09
C GLN A 234 -13.92 20.95 7.77
N ASN A 235 -13.23 21.40 6.72
CA ASN A 235 -13.38 22.74 6.16
C ASN A 235 -13.39 22.65 4.64
N ALA A 236 -14.47 22.08 4.10
CA ALA A 236 -14.57 21.79 2.66
C ALA A 236 -14.43 23.02 1.78
N GLY A 237 -14.83 24.21 2.24
CA GLY A 237 -14.68 25.46 1.47
C GLY A 237 -13.22 25.83 1.18
N ARG A 238 -12.27 25.32 1.98
CA ARG A 238 -10.83 25.51 1.79
C ARG A 238 -10.10 24.23 1.35
N ASP A 239 -10.48 23.09 1.92
CA ASP A 239 -9.66 21.89 1.94
C ASP A 239 -10.24 20.73 1.10
N ASP A 240 -11.40 20.90 0.45
CA ASP A 240 -12.00 19.84 -0.36
C ASP A 240 -11.02 19.35 -1.43
N VAL A 241 -10.81 18.02 -1.48
CA VAL A 241 -9.93 17.42 -2.48
C VAL A 241 -10.55 17.38 -3.87
N GLY A 242 -11.89 17.51 -3.98
CA GLY A 242 -12.61 17.35 -5.24
C GLY A 242 -12.88 15.90 -5.59
N MET A 243 -12.78 15.56 -6.88
CA MET A 243 -13.10 14.22 -7.38
C MET A 243 -11.91 13.27 -7.18
N PHE A 244 -12.21 12.08 -6.66
CA PHE A 244 -11.22 11.05 -6.33
C PHE A 244 -10.53 10.50 -7.59
N ALA A 245 -9.20 10.53 -7.60
CA ALA A 245 -8.41 9.80 -8.60
C ALA A 245 -8.00 8.44 -8.03
N LYS A 246 -8.54 7.35 -8.59
CA LYS A 246 -8.17 5.99 -8.21
C LYS A 246 -6.67 5.75 -8.40
N PHE A 247 -6.09 4.92 -7.55
CA PHE A 247 -4.72 4.43 -7.68
C PHE A 247 -3.64 5.52 -7.52
N CYS A 248 -3.97 6.59 -6.79
CA CYS A 248 -3.08 7.72 -6.55
C CYS A 248 -2.86 7.93 -5.05
N PRO A 249 -1.78 7.38 -4.47
CA PRO A 249 -1.44 7.63 -3.07
C PRO A 249 -1.04 9.10 -2.83
N PRO A 250 -1.31 9.66 -1.65
CA PRO A 250 -0.77 10.95 -1.27
C PRO A 250 0.75 10.95 -1.33
N THR A 251 1.36 11.93 -1.98
CA THR A 251 2.83 12.11 -2.00
C THR A 251 3.24 13.15 -0.98
N ILE A 252 4.16 12.80 -0.08
CA ILE A 252 4.60 13.68 1.00
C ILE A 252 6.06 14.08 0.77
N ILE A 253 6.27 15.38 0.60
CA ILE A 253 7.61 15.94 0.40
C ILE A 253 7.68 17.36 0.97
N ASN A 254 8.80 17.69 1.63
CA ASN A 254 9.07 19.03 2.16
C ASN A 254 7.94 19.59 3.04
N GLY A 255 7.33 18.74 3.89
CA GLY A 255 6.26 19.12 4.80
C GLY A 255 4.92 19.43 4.13
N ARG A 256 4.72 18.98 2.90
CA ARG A 256 3.47 19.12 2.15
C ARG A 256 2.97 17.77 1.65
N VAL A 257 1.64 17.68 1.48
CA VAL A 257 0.96 16.50 0.95
C VAL A 257 0.35 16.86 -0.39
N TYR A 258 0.72 16.15 -1.42
CA TYR A 258 0.28 16.34 -2.79
C TYR A 258 -0.68 15.22 -3.17
N VAL A 259 -1.86 15.57 -3.69
CA VAL A 259 -2.91 14.63 -4.08
C VAL A 259 -3.44 14.99 -5.46
N PRO A 260 -3.20 14.17 -6.49
CA PRO A 260 -3.81 14.36 -7.81
C PRO A 260 -5.31 14.03 -7.75
N THR A 261 -6.10 14.71 -8.57
CA THR A 261 -7.56 14.56 -8.57
C THR A 261 -8.13 14.45 -9.99
N PHE A 262 -9.30 13.85 -10.13
CA PHE A 262 -10.08 13.90 -11.38
C PHE A 262 -10.78 15.24 -11.59
N SER A 263 -10.62 16.20 -10.70
CA SER A 263 -11.01 17.60 -10.91
C SER A 263 -9.98 18.39 -11.74
N ASN A 264 -9.04 17.73 -12.42
CA ASN A 264 -7.92 18.35 -13.16
C ASN A 264 -7.04 19.26 -12.29
N GLN A 265 -6.84 18.88 -11.03
CA GLN A 265 -6.05 19.63 -10.05
C GLN A 265 -5.05 18.73 -9.34
N LEU A 266 -3.95 19.33 -8.92
CA LEU A 266 -3.05 18.78 -7.91
C LEU A 266 -3.30 19.55 -6.61
N GLN A 267 -4.01 18.94 -5.67
CA GLN A 267 -4.23 19.54 -4.35
C GLN A 267 -2.96 19.46 -3.51
N VAL A 268 -2.65 20.56 -2.80
CA VAL A 268 -1.46 20.65 -1.96
C VAL A 268 -1.87 21.10 -0.56
N TYR A 269 -1.68 20.22 0.42
CA TYR A 269 -1.96 20.51 1.82
C TYR A 269 -0.66 20.78 2.59
N GLY A 270 -0.73 21.65 3.58
CA GLY A 270 0.37 21.99 4.45
C GLY A 270 -0.11 22.77 5.67
N LEU A 271 0.80 23.06 6.60
CA LEU A 271 0.47 23.89 7.76
C LEU A 271 0.09 25.30 7.30
N LEU A 272 -0.97 25.83 7.90
CA LEU A 272 -1.34 27.23 7.72
C LEU A 272 -0.27 28.14 8.32
N ALA A 273 0.00 29.24 7.62
CA ALA A 273 0.87 30.29 8.18
C ALA A 273 0.26 30.78 9.51
N GLN A 274 1.06 30.78 10.58
CA GLN A 274 0.64 31.42 11.83
C GLN A 274 0.42 32.91 11.57
N PRO A 275 -0.68 33.48 12.10
CA PRO A 275 -0.85 34.93 12.04
C PRO A 275 0.38 35.59 12.67
N VAL A 276 1.02 36.48 11.95
CA VAL A 276 2.12 37.28 12.51
C VAL A 276 1.49 38.13 13.60
N ALA A 277 1.84 37.86 14.86
CA ALA A 277 1.40 38.71 15.98
C ALA A 277 1.85 40.16 15.67
N GLN A 278 0.90 41.03 15.36
CA GLN A 278 1.21 42.46 15.24
C GLN A 278 1.77 42.91 16.60
N LYS A 279 3.05 43.25 16.62
CA LYS A 279 3.63 43.98 17.76
C LYS A 279 2.79 45.25 17.96
N ALA A 280 2.04 45.28 19.07
CA ALA A 280 1.36 46.48 19.45
C ALA A 280 2.42 47.60 19.52
N ALA A 281 2.25 48.63 18.69
CA ALA A 281 3.09 49.82 18.76
C ALA A 281 2.77 50.45 20.12
N SER A 282 3.70 50.35 21.06
CA SER A 282 3.67 51.14 22.28
C SER A 282 3.82 52.59 21.92
N ARG A 283 2.76 53.36 22.15
CA ARG A 283 2.82 54.84 22.20
C ARG A 283 3.40 55.32 23.50
#